data_48082d5b04e6bd77c346c1e649de7c8d
#
_entry.id   48082d5b04e6bd77c346c1e649de7c8d
#
_cell.length_a   1.000
_cell.length_b   1.000
_cell.length_c   1.000
_cell.angle_alpha   90.00
_cell.angle_beta   90.00
_cell.angle_gamma   90.00
#
_symmetry.space_group_name_H-M   'P 1'
#
loop_
_entity.id
_entity.type
_entity.pdbx_description
1 polymer ?
#
loop_
_entity_poly.entity_id
_entity_poly.type
_entity_poly.pdbx_seq_one_letter_code
_entity_poly.pdbx_strand_id
1 'polypeptide(L)'
;IMDGLVGSEMCIRDRVVTAGADCFIFCDTNGGTLPEEVRKILSEVIEQYPKTKFGVHFQNDNGCAVVNSMVAVDLGVDHVQGTINGYGERTGNADLCTLIPNLSLKQNYDTIPSDSLEKLTQTANHIAELVNVSIDSRHPYVGSSAFTHKAGLHASGMSKDSSLYEHIDASKVGNFTRTTVSELAGRASVITKAEEFGLSINNDEAKDLIQQVQNLEHIGFQ
;
A
#
# COMPACT_ATOMS: atom_id res chain seq x y z
N ILE A 1 -1.61 23.39 -22.92
CA ILE A 1 -0.45 22.77 -23.57
C ILE A 1 -0.85 21.46 -24.28
N MET A 2 -1.95 20.82 -23.89
CA MET A 2 -2.40 19.56 -24.50
C MET A 2 -2.95 19.66 -25.94
N ASP A 3 -3.56 20.78 -26.33
CA ASP A 3 -4.17 20.91 -27.66
C ASP A 3 -3.18 20.96 -28.85
N GLY A 4 -1.89 21.21 -28.59
CA GLY A 4 -0.85 21.23 -29.62
C GLY A 4 -0.13 19.91 -29.84
N LEU A 5 -0.25 18.94 -28.92
CA LEU A 5 0.46 17.66 -28.96
C LEU A 5 -0.35 16.51 -29.55
N VAL A 6 -1.69 16.63 -29.61
CA VAL A 6 -2.59 15.55 -30.02
C VAL A 6 -2.26 15.02 -31.43
N GLY A 7 -1.91 15.87 -32.35
CA GLY A 7 -1.51 15.45 -33.71
C GLY A 7 -0.14 14.76 -33.79
N SER A 8 0.83 15.22 -33.01
CA SER A 8 2.18 14.63 -32.96
C SER A 8 2.23 13.33 -32.16
N GLU A 9 1.44 13.22 -31.10
CA GLU A 9 1.33 12.00 -30.30
C GLU A 9 0.65 10.86 -31.06
N MET A 10 -0.39 11.12 -31.84
CA MET A 10 -0.99 10.12 -32.73
C MET A 10 0.04 9.59 -33.74
N CYS A 11 0.84 10.45 -34.35
CA CYS A 11 1.89 10.03 -35.28
C CYS A 11 2.97 9.17 -34.61
N ILE A 12 3.32 9.46 -33.35
CA ILE A 12 4.30 8.67 -32.58
C ILE A 12 3.73 7.29 -32.28
N ARG A 13 2.50 7.19 -31.77
CA ARG A 13 1.82 5.92 -31.50
C ARG A 13 1.73 5.01 -32.71
N ASP A 14 1.24 5.53 -33.85
CA ASP A 14 1.16 4.79 -35.10
C ASP A 14 2.53 4.27 -35.56
N ARG A 15 3.58 5.06 -35.41
CA ARG A 15 4.93 4.68 -35.80
C ARG A 15 5.52 3.61 -34.86
N VAL A 16 5.26 3.68 -33.58
CA VAL A 16 5.72 2.68 -32.60
C VAL A 16 5.02 1.33 -32.85
N VAL A 17 3.71 1.33 -33.06
CA VAL A 17 2.95 0.12 -33.39
C VAL A 17 3.43 -0.47 -34.71
N THR A 18 3.63 0.37 -35.76
CA THR A 18 4.12 -0.06 -37.07
C THR A 18 5.56 -0.60 -37.00
N ALA A 19 6.38 -0.07 -36.11
CA ALA A 19 7.76 -0.53 -35.87
C ALA A 19 7.84 -1.88 -35.13
N GLY A 20 6.71 -2.43 -34.67
CA GLY A 20 6.63 -3.74 -34.05
C GLY A 20 7.07 -3.76 -32.58
N ALA A 21 6.82 -2.69 -31.83
CA ALA A 21 7.03 -2.68 -30.38
C ALA A 21 6.10 -3.70 -29.70
N ASP A 22 6.64 -4.49 -28.78
CA ASP A 22 5.88 -5.50 -28.04
C ASP A 22 4.88 -4.89 -27.04
N CYS A 23 5.20 -3.73 -26.50
CA CYS A 23 4.38 -3.00 -25.55
C CYS A 23 4.64 -1.49 -25.63
N PHE A 24 3.60 -0.69 -25.53
CA PHE A 24 3.69 0.76 -25.47
C PHE A 24 3.42 1.25 -24.06
N ILE A 25 4.37 2.00 -23.46
CA ILE A 25 4.26 2.49 -22.08
C ILE A 25 3.85 3.97 -22.06
N PHE A 26 2.72 4.28 -21.41
CA PHE A 26 2.32 5.65 -21.11
C PHE A 26 3.01 6.13 -19.85
N CYS A 27 3.72 7.25 -19.93
CA CYS A 27 4.43 7.84 -18.81
C CYS A 27 3.76 9.17 -18.39
N ASP A 28 3.19 9.20 -17.20
CA ASP A 28 2.80 10.46 -16.54
C ASP A 28 4.03 11.07 -15.84
N THR A 29 4.85 11.75 -16.63
CA THR A 29 6.17 12.26 -16.18
C THR A 29 6.05 13.39 -15.18
N ASN A 30 4.96 14.17 -15.20
CA ASN A 30 4.75 15.23 -14.23
C ASN A 30 3.99 14.78 -12.98
N GLY A 31 3.37 13.60 -13.02
CA GLY A 31 2.67 12.99 -11.88
C GLY A 31 1.38 13.71 -11.47
N GLY A 32 0.82 14.54 -12.35
CA GLY A 32 -0.34 15.37 -12.04
C GLY A 32 -1.68 14.85 -12.57
N THR A 33 -1.69 13.77 -13.33
CA THR A 33 -2.91 13.24 -13.97
C THR A 33 -3.86 12.64 -12.92
N LEU A 34 -5.13 13.01 -12.97
CA LEU A 34 -6.15 12.48 -12.08
C LEU A 34 -6.75 11.16 -12.63
N PRO A 35 -7.30 10.29 -11.76
CA PRO A 35 -7.81 8.97 -12.17
C PRO A 35 -8.85 9.00 -13.30
N GLU A 36 -9.72 10.01 -13.34
CA GLU A 36 -10.73 10.15 -14.39
C GLU A 36 -10.11 10.54 -15.74
N GLU A 37 -9.05 11.35 -15.73
CA GLU A 37 -8.29 11.68 -16.93
C GLU A 37 -7.55 10.47 -17.47
N VAL A 38 -6.95 9.66 -16.59
CA VAL A 38 -6.33 8.36 -16.97
C VAL A 38 -7.36 7.46 -17.62
N ARG A 39 -8.55 7.33 -17.00
CA ARG A 39 -9.65 6.53 -17.56
C ARG A 39 -10.01 6.98 -18.96
N LYS A 40 -10.24 8.27 -19.15
CA LYS A 40 -10.60 8.83 -20.47
C LYS A 40 -9.51 8.56 -21.50
N ILE A 41 -8.26 8.93 -21.22
CA ILE A 41 -7.15 8.82 -22.17
C ILE A 41 -6.91 7.36 -22.56
N LEU A 42 -6.84 6.45 -21.59
CA LEU A 42 -6.55 5.05 -21.86
C LEU A 42 -7.70 4.35 -22.55
N SER A 43 -8.97 4.64 -22.22
CA SER A 43 -10.12 4.06 -22.92
C SER A 43 -10.10 4.41 -24.42
N GLU A 44 -9.87 5.68 -24.75
CA GLU A 44 -9.80 6.14 -26.15
C GLU A 44 -8.66 5.44 -26.93
N VAL A 45 -7.50 5.26 -26.28
CA VAL A 45 -6.35 4.65 -26.95
C VAL A 45 -6.51 3.13 -27.10
N ILE A 46 -6.97 2.44 -26.07
CA ILE A 46 -7.19 0.98 -26.10
C ILE A 46 -8.25 0.64 -27.17
N GLU A 47 -9.32 1.43 -27.26
CA GLU A 47 -10.34 1.25 -28.30
C GLU A 47 -9.76 1.42 -29.73
N GLN A 48 -8.86 2.38 -29.87
CA GLN A 48 -8.22 2.65 -31.19
C GLN A 48 -7.21 1.55 -31.60
N TYR A 49 -6.54 0.94 -30.62
CA TYR A 49 -5.47 -0.05 -30.87
C TYR A 49 -5.69 -1.38 -30.10
N PRO A 50 -6.78 -2.11 -30.36
CA PRO A 50 -7.22 -3.24 -29.54
C PRO A 50 -6.29 -4.46 -29.56
N LYS A 51 -5.28 -4.48 -30.44
CA LYS A 51 -4.28 -5.56 -30.54
C LYS A 51 -2.92 -5.21 -29.95
N THR A 52 -2.76 -3.99 -29.49
CA THR A 52 -1.50 -3.49 -28.92
C THR A 52 -1.50 -3.72 -27.41
N LYS A 53 -0.40 -4.22 -26.88
CA LYS A 53 -0.18 -4.27 -25.45
C LYS A 53 0.21 -2.90 -24.91
N PHE A 54 -0.41 -2.51 -23.81
CA PHE A 54 -0.15 -1.24 -23.18
C PHE A 54 0.41 -1.42 -21.77
N GLY A 55 1.25 -0.49 -21.38
CA GLY A 55 1.73 -0.33 -20.05
C GLY A 55 1.61 1.11 -19.55
N VAL A 56 1.81 1.29 -18.26
CA VAL A 56 1.76 2.60 -17.60
C VAL A 56 2.91 2.78 -16.61
N HIS A 57 3.34 4.04 -16.50
CA HIS A 57 4.30 4.50 -15.51
C HIS A 57 3.84 5.83 -14.93
N PHE A 58 3.46 5.83 -13.65
CA PHE A 58 2.95 7.03 -12.98
C PHE A 58 3.92 7.54 -11.93
N GLN A 59 4.26 8.84 -12.02
CA GLN A 59 4.86 9.60 -10.92
C GLN A 59 3.77 9.94 -9.90
N ASN A 60 4.18 10.18 -8.65
CA ASN A 60 3.25 10.29 -7.50
C ASN A 60 3.09 11.73 -6.97
N ASP A 61 3.29 12.74 -7.81
CA ASP A 61 3.33 14.15 -7.37
C ASP A 61 2.01 14.64 -6.76
N ASN A 62 0.88 14.12 -7.26
CA ASN A 62 -0.45 14.40 -6.71
C ASN A 62 -0.97 13.30 -5.76
N GLY A 63 -0.17 12.28 -5.44
CA GLY A 63 -0.56 11.16 -4.58
C GLY A 63 -1.44 10.11 -5.24
N CYS A 64 -1.65 10.15 -6.56
CA CYS A 64 -2.59 9.28 -7.27
C CYS A 64 -1.92 8.11 -8.03
N ALA A 65 -0.60 7.96 -8.01
CA ALA A 65 0.09 6.98 -8.84
C ALA A 65 -0.42 5.53 -8.67
N VAL A 66 -0.69 5.09 -7.44
CA VAL A 66 -1.24 3.75 -7.17
C VAL A 66 -2.66 3.63 -7.74
N VAL A 67 -3.52 4.61 -7.48
CA VAL A 67 -4.91 4.59 -7.97
C VAL A 67 -4.94 4.66 -9.50
N ASN A 68 -4.11 5.50 -10.10
CA ASN A 68 -3.99 5.60 -11.56
C ASN A 68 -3.55 4.26 -12.18
N SER A 69 -2.60 3.56 -11.54
CA SER A 69 -2.17 2.22 -11.96
C SER A 69 -3.31 1.20 -11.86
N MET A 70 -4.09 1.22 -10.80
CA MET A 70 -5.26 0.35 -10.64
C MET A 70 -6.32 0.62 -11.71
N VAL A 71 -6.61 1.89 -11.98
CA VAL A 71 -7.54 2.29 -13.06
C VAL A 71 -7.05 1.80 -14.42
N ALA A 72 -5.75 1.88 -14.69
CA ALA A 72 -5.18 1.37 -15.93
C ALA A 72 -5.35 -0.15 -16.08
N VAL A 73 -5.11 -0.90 -15.00
CA VAL A 73 -5.31 -2.37 -14.96
C VAL A 73 -6.78 -2.73 -15.21
N ASP A 74 -7.71 -2.02 -14.57
CA ASP A 74 -9.17 -2.22 -14.79
C ASP A 74 -9.59 -1.99 -16.24
N LEU A 75 -8.86 -1.16 -16.98
CA LEU A 75 -9.08 -0.92 -18.42
C LEU A 75 -8.41 -1.95 -19.33
N GLY A 76 -7.65 -2.90 -18.76
CA GLY A 76 -6.99 -3.95 -19.53
C GLY A 76 -5.56 -3.65 -19.94
N VAL A 77 -4.88 -2.75 -19.24
CA VAL A 77 -3.43 -2.52 -19.42
C VAL A 77 -2.65 -3.74 -18.92
N ASP A 78 -1.72 -4.23 -19.76
CA ASP A 78 -0.97 -5.47 -19.51
C ASP A 78 0.25 -5.30 -18.60
N HIS A 79 0.78 -4.07 -18.47
CA HIS A 79 2.05 -3.80 -17.81
C HIS A 79 1.99 -2.56 -16.94
N VAL A 80 2.42 -2.67 -15.70
CA VAL A 80 2.54 -1.53 -14.78
C VAL A 80 3.96 -1.43 -14.26
N GLN A 81 4.51 -0.23 -14.31
CA GLN A 81 5.81 0.09 -13.73
C GLN A 81 5.61 0.85 -12.42
N GLY A 82 6.32 0.42 -11.41
CA GLY A 82 6.36 1.05 -10.09
C GLY A 82 7.65 0.70 -9.37
N THR A 83 7.78 1.13 -8.14
CA THR A 83 8.96 0.87 -7.31
C THR A 83 8.58 0.37 -5.93
N ILE A 84 9.44 -0.44 -5.32
CA ILE A 84 9.29 -0.84 -3.92
C ILE A 84 9.38 0.41 -3.05
N ASN A 85 8.45 0.56 -2.10
CA ASN A 85 8.31 1.72 -1.22
C ASN A 85 8.03 3.04 -1.96
N GLY A 86 7.64 3.00 -3.23
CA GLY A 86 7.34 4.18 -4.02
C GLY A 86 8.56 5.06 -4.33
N TYR A 87 9.78 4.57 -4.17
CA TYR A 87 10.97 5.38 -4.40
C TYR A 87 11.07 5.90 -5.84
N GLY A 88 11.63 7.09 -6.02
CA GLY A 88 11.80 7.72 -7.32
C GLY A 88 12.06 9.21 -7.21
N GLU A 89 12.07 9.87 -8.35
CA GLU A 89 12.23 11.33 -8.43
C GLU A 89 11.11 12.07 -7.72
N ARG A 90 11.41 13.21 -7.12
CA ARG A 90 10.49 14.10 -6.40
C ARG A 90 9.71 13.36 -5.30
N THR A 91 8.44 13.03 -5.56
CA THR A 91 7.54 12.31 -4.64
C THR A 91 7.52 10.80 -4.87
N GLY A 92 8.28 10.33 -5.85
CA GLY A 92 8.41 8.92 -6.22
C GLY A 92 7.44 8.45 -7.28
N ASN A 93 7.33 7.13 -7.42
CA ASN A 93 6.51 6.43 -8.39
C ASN A 93 5.35 5.71 -7.73
N ALA A 94 4.55 5.00 -8.53
CA ALA A 94 3.55 4.07 -8.00
C ALA A 94 4.22 3.07 -7.05
N ASP A 95 3.77 3.05 -5.80
CA ASP A 95 4.30 2.18 -4.77
C ASP A 95 3.83 0.74 -4.96
N LEU A 96 4.74 -0.15 -5.30
CA LEU A 96 4.45 -1.58 -5.49
C LEU A 96 4.06 -2.27 -4.18
N CYS A 97 4.52 -1.78 -3.02
CA CYS A 97 4.13 -2.34 -1.73
C CYS A 97 2.64 -2.11 -1.41
N THR A 98 2.04 -1.11 -2.03
CA THR A 98 0.60 -0.83 -1.93
C THR A 98 -0.16 -1.40 -3.14
N LEU A 99 0.39 -1.27 -4.34
CA LEU A 99 -0.29 -1.67 -5.57
C LEU A 99 -0.48 -3.18 -5.68
N ILE A 100 0.57 -3.97 -5.45
CA ILE A 100 0.52 -5.44 -5.60
C ILE A 100 -0.53 -6.08 -4.67
N PRO A 101 -0.58 -5.76 -3.35
CA PRO A 101 -1.63 -6.31 -2.49
C PRO A 101 -3.04 -5.88 -2.91
N ASN A 102 -3.23 -4.64 -3.37
CA ASN A 102 -4.53 -4.19 -3.86
C ASN A 102 -4.97 -5.01 -5.07
N LEU A 103 -4.11 -5.18 -6.05
CA LEU A 103 -4.42 -5.99 -7.25
C LEU A 103 -4.68 -7.45 -6.88
N SER A 104 -3.80 -8.07 -6.08
CA SER A 104 -3.89 -9.50 -5.77
C SER A 104 -5.00 -9.84 -4.79
N LEU A 105 -5.11 -9.08 -3.68
CA LEU A 105 -6.00 -9.46 -2.55
C LEU A 105 -7.38 -8.80 -2.62
N LYS A 106 -7.53 -7.69 -3.35
CA LYS A 106 -8.80 -6.96 -3.46
C LYS A 106 -9.46 -7.12 -4.82
N GLN A 107 -8.67 -7.14 -5.88
CA GLN A 107 -9.18 -7.25 -7.25
C GLN A 107 -8.98 -8.65 -7.85
N ASN A 108 -8.30 -9.57 -7.14
CA ASN A 108 -8.06 -10.96 -7.54
C ASN A 108 -7.27 -11.10 -8.86
N TYR A 109 -6.37 -10.15 -9.16
CA TYR A 109 -5.42 -10.30 -10.25
C TYR A 109 -4.27 -11.20 -9.84
N ASP A 110 -3.81 -12.06 -10.74
CA ASP A 110 -2.62 -12.88 -10.55
C ASP A 110 -1.36 -12.05 -10.90
N THR A 111 -0.81 -11.34 -9.93
CA THR A 111 0.33 -10.42 -10.11
C THR A 111 1.66 -11.07 -9.79
N ILE A 112 1.76 -11.71 -8.64
CA ILE A 112 2.92 -12.46 -8.15
C ILE A 112 2.45 -13.71 -7.41
N PRO A 113 3.29 -14.77 -7.29
CA PRO A 113 2.96 -15.95 -6.49
C PRO A 113 2.60 -15.58 -5.04
N SER A 114 1.62 -16.24 -4.46
CA SER A 114 1.13 -15.96 -3.10
C SER A 114 2.21 -16.08 -2.02
N ASP A 115 3.11 -17.07 -2.16
CA ASP A 115 4.28 -17.25 -1.27
C ASP A 115 5.31 -16.10 -1.37
N SER A 116 5.33 -15.40 -2.51
CA SER A 116 6.14 -14.20 -2.69
C SER A 116 5.48 -12.97 -2.08
N LEU A 117 4.16 -12.90 -2.08
CA LEU A 117 3.42 -11.81 -1.44
C LEU A 117 3.65 -11.79 0.09
N GLU A 118 3.75 -12.95 0.72
CA GLU A 118 4.08 -13.08 2.15
C GLU A 118 5.48 -12.55 2.52
N LYS A 119 6.34 -12.29 1.54
CA LYS A 119 7.68 -11.69 1.73
C LYS A 119 7.68 -10.17 1.54
N LEU A 120 6.53 -9.56 1.23
CA LEU A 120 6.46 -8.15 0.84
C LEU A 120 7.02 -7.21 1.91
N THR A 121 6.62 -7.37 3.17
CA THR A 121 7.12 -6.56 4.29
C THR A 121 8.63 -6.72 4.49
N GLN A 122 9.14 -7.95 4.38
CA GLN A 122 10.58 -8.21 4.46
C GLN A 122 11.33 -7.53 3.30
N THR A 123 10.80 -7.63 2.08
CA THR A 123 11.39 -7.00 0.88
C THR A 123 11.41 -5.48 1.02
N ALA A 124 10.30 -4.88 1.47
CA ALA A 124 10.20 -3.45 1.70
C ALA A 124 11.28 -2.95 2.68
N ASN A 125 11.43 -3.63 3.83
CA ASN A 125 12.43 -3.30 4.84
C ASN A 125 13.86 -3.48 4.30
N HIS A 126 14.13 -4.58 3.59
CA HIS A 126 15.45 -4.84 3.01
C HIS A 126 15.88 -3.76 2.02
N ILE A 127 14.97 -3.34 1.12
CA ILE A 127 15.26 -2.24 0.18
C ILE A 127 15.47 -0.91 0.93
N ALA A 128 14.67 -0.63 1.97
CA ALA A 128 14.84 0.56 2.81
C ALA A 128 16.22 0.60 3.48
N GLU A 129 16.70 -0.53 3.99
CA GLU A 129 18.05 -0.67 4.54
C GLU A 129 19.13 -0.42 3.50
N LEU A 130 19.00 -0.99 2.29
CA LEU A 130 19.97 -0.81 1.20
C LEU A 130 20.11 0.65 0.77
N VAL A 131 19.00 1.39 0.73
CA VAL A 131 19.01 2.81 0.34
C VAL A 131 19.20 3.75 1.53
N ASN A 132 19.27 3.21 2.76
CA ASN A 132 19.38 3.95 4.02
C ASN A 132 18.28 5.00 4.23
N VAL A 133 17.03 4.64 3.90
CA VAL A 133 15.83 5.46 4.09
C VAL A 133 14.81 4.67 4.88
N SER A 134 14.43 5.16 6.06
CA SER A 134 13.43 4.48 6.91
C SER A 134 12.06 4.46 6.25
N ILE A 135 11.37 3.33 6.34
CA ILE A 135 9.96 3.23 5.96
C ILE A 135 9.11 4.00 6.98
N ASP A 136 8.11 4.73 6.52
CA ASP A 136 7.10 5.30 7.42
C ASP A 136 6.40 4.15 8.17
N SER A 137 6.31 4.27 9.48
CA SER A 137 5.63 3.26 10.30
C SER A 137 4.17 3.03 9.90
N ARG A 138 3.53 4.03 9.28
CA ARG A 138 2.14 3.99 8.79
C ARG A 138 2.02 3.64 7.32
N HIS A 139 3.13 3.25 6.67
CA HIS A 139 3.09 2.86 5.25
C HIS A 139 2.07 1.73 5.04
N PRO A 140 1.15 1.85 4.07
CA PRO A 140 0.16 0.82 3.81
C PRO A 140 0.79 -0.57 3.66
N TYR A 141 0.17 -1.57 4.24
CA TYR A 141 0.57 -2.99 4.23
C TYR A 141 1.89 -3.32 4.93
N VAL A 142 2.98 -2.57 4.71
CA VAL A 142 4.34 -2.95 5.14
C VAL A 142 4.85 -2.17 6.34
N GLY A 143 4.24 -1.06 6.69
CA GLY A 143 4.62 -0.25 7.84
C GLY A 143 4.44 -1.00 9.18
N SER A 144 5.28 -0.71 10.16
CA SER A 144 5.24 -1.36 11.46
C SER A 144 3.94 -1.11 12.24
N SER A 145 3.23 -0.03 11.91
CA SER A 145 1.94 0.33 12.51
C SER A 145 0.73 0.04 11.61
N ALA A 146 0.93 -0.53 10.39
CA ALA A 146 -0.15 -0.73 9.42
C ALA A 146 -1.29 -1.63 9.94
N PHE A 147 -0.96 -2.58 10.83
CA PHE A 147 -1.90 -3.49 11.49
C PHE A 147 -1.85 -3.36 13.02
N THR A 148 -1.63 -2.14 13.50
CA THR A 148 -1.54 -1.87 14.93
C THR A 148 -2.84 -1.25 15.43
N HIS A 149 -3.46 -1.89 16.41
CA HIS A 149 -4.68 -1.43 17.04
C HIS A 149 -4.40 -0.94 18.47
N LYS A 150 -4.99 0.20 18.85
CA LYS A 150 -5.01 0.61 20.25
C LYS A 150 -6.02 -0.23 20.99
N ALA A 151 -5.64 -0.66 22.20
CA ALA A 151 -6.49 -1.42 23.09
C ALA A 151 -7.84 -0.72 23.36
N GLY A 152 -8.85 -1.47 23.78
CA GLY A 152 -10.20 -0.98 24.06
C GLY A 152 -11.27 -1.68 23.22
N LEU A 153 -12.26 -0.94 22.69
CA LEU A 153 -13.35 -1.50 21.88
C LEU A 153 -12.84 -2.25 20.64
N HIS A 154 -11.76 -1.76 20.02
CA HIS A 154 -11.13 -2.41 18.87
C HIS A 154 -10.57 -3.79 19.23
N ALA A 155 -9.82 -3.90 20.33
CA ALA A 155 -9.28 -5.19 20.77
C ALA A 155 -10.41 -6.19 21.12
N SER A 156 -11.48 -5.73 21.74
CA SER A 156 -12.65 -6.56 22.03
C SER A 156 -13.42 -6.98 20.77
N GLY A 157 -13.47 -6.14 19.75
CA GLY A 157 -14.03 -6.48 18.44
C GLY A 157 -13.17 -7.48 17.69
N MET A 158 -11.86 -7.22 17.63
CA MET A 158 -10.84 -8.08 17.01
C MET A 158 -10.86 -9.51 17.56
N SER A 159 -11.03 -9.68 18.88
CA SER A 159 -11.10 -11.01 19.51
C SER A 159 -12.34 -11.82 19.10
N LYS A 160 -13.37 -11.17 18.57
CA LYS A 160 -14.59 -11.81 18.08
C LYS A 160 -14.52 -12.07 16.59
N ASP A 161 -14.09 -11.08 15.83
CA ASP A 161 -13.95 -11.15 14.38
C ASP A 161 -12.92 -10.08 13.92
N SER A 162 -11.74 -10.54 13.48
CA SER A 162 -10.67 -9.64 13.02
C SER A 162 -11.08 -8.84 11.77
N SER A 163 -11.96 -9.39 10.93
CA SER A 163 -12.41 -8.75 9.69
C SER A 163 -13.19 -7.45 9.91
N LEU A 164 -13.65 -7.19 11.14
CA LEU A 164 -14.32 -5.93 11.50
C LEU A 164 -13.38 -4.72 11.49
N TYR A 165 -12.07 -4.94 11.67
CA TYR A 165 -11.09 -3.87 11.79
C TYR A 165 -9.87 -4.04 10.90
N GLU A 166 -9.64 -5.22 10.36
CA GLU A 166 -8.56 -5.49 9.42
C GLU A 166 -9.14 -5.80 8.04
N HIS A 167 -8.70 -5.04 7.06
CA HIS A 167 -9.17 -5.20 5.69
C HIS A 167 -8.59 -6.42 4.97
N ILE A 168 -7.53 -7.02 5.52
CA ILE A 168 -6.90 -8.30 5.15
C ILE A 168 -6.27 -8.92 6.39
N ASP A 169 -5.93 -10.21 6.30
CA ASP A 169 -5.00 -10.84 7.23
C ASP A 169 -3.58 -10.32 6.98
N ALA A 170 -2.94 -9.75 8.01
CA ALA A 170 -1.61 -9.15 7.94
C ALA A 170 -0.53 -10.14 7.48
N SER A 171 -0.68 -11.42 7.78
CA SER A 171 0.28 -12.48 7.40
C SER A 171 0.41 -12.62 5.88
N LYS A 172 -0.64 -12.32 5.12
CA LYS A 172 -0.63 -12.39 3.65
C LYS A 172 0.38 -11.45 2.98
N VAL A 173 0.83 -10.43 3.70
CA VAL A 173 1.86 -9.48 3.24
C VAL A 173 3.13 -9.56 4.09
N GLY A 174 3.26 -10.59 4.93
CA GLY A 174 4.40 -10.81 5.82
C GLY A 174 4.49 -9.80 6.97
N ASN A 175 3.37 -9.16 7.31
CA ASN A 175 3.24 -8.32 8.49
C ASN A 175 2.47 -9.09 9.58
N PHE A 176 2.20 -8.47 10.71
CA PHE A 176 1.45 -9.06 11.80
C PHE A 176 0.63 -8.01 12.55
N THR A 177 -0.50 -8.45 13.08
CA THR A 177 -1.37 -7.64 13.94
C THR A 177 -0.68 -7.38 15.27
N ARG A 178 -0.75 -6.13 15.75
CA ARG A 178 -0.24 -5.70 17.04
C ARG A 178 -1.32 -4.99 17.83
N THR A 179 -1.34 -5.23 19.12
CA THR A 179 -2.16 -4.44 20.04
C THR A 179 -1.23 -3.60 20.90
N THR A 180 -1.41 -2.28 20.92
CA THR A 180 -0.69 -1.39 21.80
C THR A 180 -1.51 -1.11 23.06
N VAL A 181 -0.84 -1.13 24.19
CA VAL A 181 -1.41 -0.66 25.46
C VAL A 181 -1.15 0.85 25.54
N SER A 182 -2.20 1.64 25.76
CA SER A 182 -2.12 3.09 25.91
C SER A 182 -2.89 3.51 27.18
N GLU A 183 -2.88 4.80 27.50
CA GLU A 183 -3.65 5.37 28.62
C GLU A 183 -5.14 4.98 28.63
N LEU A 184 -5.70 4.69 27.43
CA LEU A 184 -7.09 4.24 27.25
C LEU A 184 -7.26 2.72 27.32
N ALA A 185 -6.19 1.97 27.63
CA ALA A 185 -6.25 0.53 27.69
C ALA A 185 -7.12 0.06 28.88
N GLY A 186 -8.01 -0.86 28.61
CA GLY A 186 -8.74 -1.57 29.66
C GLY A 186 -7.88 -2.66 30.32
N ARG A 187 -8.26 -3.09 31.54
CA ARG A 187 -7.56 -4.17 32.29
C ARG A 187 -7.39 -5.44 31.46
N ALA A 188 -8.42 -5.84 30.73
CA ALA A 188 -8.37 -7.02 29.85
C ALA A 188 -7.25 -6.94 28.81
N SER A 189 -7.05 -5.78 28.19
CA SER A 189 -5.99 -5.58 27.20
C SER A 189 -4.59 -5.68 27.79
N VAL A 190 -4.40 -5.19 29.01
CA VAL A 190 -3.11 -5.29 29.71
C VAL A 190 -2.83 -6.74 30.10
N ILE A 191 -3.84 -7.48 30.56
CA ILE A 191 -3.71 -8.91 30.89
C ILE A 191 -3.36 -9.71 29.64
N THR A 192 -4.09 -9.52 28.54
CA THR A 192 -3.78 -10.19 27.27
C THR A 192 -2.36 -9.88 26.79
N LYS A 193 -1.93 -8.62 26.92
CA LYS A 193 -0.58 -8.23 26.55
C LYS A 193 0.49 -8.86 27.43
N ALA A 194 0.25 -8.99 28.73
CA ALA A 194 1.15 -9.70 29.62
C ALA A 194 1.26 -11.18 29.26
N GLU A 195 0.15 -11.84 28.90
CA GLU A 195 0.13 -13.23 28.47
C GLU A 195 0.94 -13.44 27.17
N GLU A 196 0.92 -12.50 26.22
CA GLU A 196 1.76 -12.52 25.02
C GLU A 196 3.27 -12.56 25.36
N PHE A 197 3.66 -11.95 26.49
CA PHE A 197 5.03 -11.99 27.01
C PHE A 197 5.29 -13.16 27.98
N GLY A 198 4.33 -14.09 28.12
CA GLY A 198 4.44 -15.22 29.05
C GLY A 198 4.30 -14.83 30.52
N LEU A 199 3.73 -13.66 30.81
CA LEU A 199 3.49 -13.16 32.15
C LEU A 199 2.01 -13.38 32.53
N SER A 200 1.78 -13.88 33.75
CA SER A 200 0.44 -13.98 34.30
C SER A 200 0.25 -12.88 35.36
N ILE A 201 -0.68 -11.98 35.12
CA ILE A 201 -1.02 -10.88 36.04
C ILE A 201 -2.49 -10.91 36.41
N ASN A 202 -2.80 -10.48 37.64
CA ASN A 202 -4.17 -10.37 38.12
C ASN A 202 -4.78 -8.98 37.82
N ASN A 203 -6.06 -8.78 38.14
CA ASN A 203 -6.78 -7.54 37.87
C ASN A 203 -6.22 -6.31 38.60
N ASP A 204 -5.64 -6.48 39.80
CA ASP A 204 -5.08 -5.38 40.60
C ASP A 204 -3.73 -4.96 39.99
N GLU A 205 -2.87 -5.91 39.65
CA GLU A 205 -1.62 -5.67 38.96
C GLU A 205 -1.85 -5.00 37.57
N ALA A 206 -2.87 -5.42 36.86
CA ALA A 206 -3.26 -4.79 35.58
C ALA A 206 -3.69 -3.32 35.78
N LYS A 207 -4.39 -3.00 36.89
CA LYS A 207 -4.77 -1.64 37.22
C LYS A 207 -3.56 -0.76 37.54
N ASP A 208 -2.61 -1.29 38.29
CA ASP A 208 -1.38 -0.56 38.64
C ASP A 208 -0.52 -0.31 37.39
N LEU A 209 -0.42 -1.29 36.49
CA LEU A 209 0.27 -1.12 35.24
C LEU A 209 -0.38 -0.04 34.33
N ILE A 210 -1.71 0.01 34.25
CA ILE A 210 -2.42 1.08 33.54
C ILE A 210 -2.04 2.45 34.10
N GLN A 211 -2.02 2.59 35.42
CA GLN A 211 -1.64 3.86 36.05
C GLN A 211 -0.18 4.25 35.74
N GLN A 212 0.73 3.28 35.67
CA GLN A 212 2.12 3.53 35.28
C GLN A 212 2.22 3.95 33.84
N VAL A 213 1.50 3.28 32.91
CA VAL A 213 1.45 3.65 31.49
C VAL A 213 0.92 5.08 31.32
N GLN A 214 -0.20 5.42 31.98
CA GLN A 214 -0.76 6.78 31.95
C GLN A 214 0.26 7.84 32.42
N ASN A 215 0.98 7.56 33.49
CA ASN A 215 2.01 8.47 34.00
C ASN A 215 3.17 8.64 33.01
N LEU A 216 3.60 7.55 32.35
CA LEU A 216 4.66 7.58 31.35
C LEU A 216 4.23 8.36 30.09
N GLU A 217 3.03 8.12 29.57
CA GLU A 217 2.49 8.88 28.44
C GLU A 217 2.34 10.38 28.76
N HIS A 218 1.93 10.70 30.00
CA HIS A 218 1.80 12.10 30.44
C HIS A 218 3.13 12.87 30.42
N ILE A 219 4.26 12.18 30.63
CA ILE A 219 5.61 12.77 30.56
C ILE A 219 6.28 12.57 29.17
N GLY A 220 5.52 12.12 28.16
CA GLY A 220 5.92 12.12 26.75
C GLY A 220 6.50 10.80 26.21
N PHE A 221 6.43 9.71 26.96
CA PHE A 221 6.71 8.39 26.40
C PHE A 221 5.59 7.93 25.47
N GLN A 222 5.96 7.27 24.37
CA GLN A 222 5.03 6.68 23.38
C GLN A 222 5.26 5.18 23.26
#